data_87b9f0866c36bcd60e1c9764d067daa6
#
_entry.id   87b9f0866c36bcd60e1c9764d067daa6
#
_cell.length_a   1.000
_cell.length_b   1.000
_cell.length_c   1.000
_cell.angle_alpha   90.00
_cell.angle_beta   90.00
_cell.angle_gamma   90.00
#
_symmetry.space_group_name_H-M   'P 1'
#
loop_
_entity.id
_entity.type
_entity.pdbx_description
1 polymer ?
#
loop_
_entity_poly.entity_id
_entity_poly.type
_entity_poly.pdbx_seq_one_letter_code
_entity_poly.pdbx_strand_id
1 'polypeptide(L)'
;MDDFDRLLDELVRVGHSPRGKYSAEKSWRLLERRINPKDAYRRRFIGWTLRAAAVFLLAIGSWAVYEYVLPSPMQSIHAEGDIRRFVLPDSSVVLLNRHSSLAYPKRFSRNDRKVTLEGGAYFEVCKETRRPFLVSAGPVTVKVLGTHFNVDAFPAEGQIKATLLEGCVEVTASEEAVRLHPGETAVYTRSNRRLASYREQEPEACISWRDGTFLFENLPLSEIALQLSRAFQVRITIADETLADYRIRARFVKGESLDKMLALMQEAGHFQYEWKKNGTKNTIWITKEKR
;
A
#
# COMPACT_ATOMS: atom_id res chain seq x y z
N MET A 1 -58.86 -0.67 -78.47
CA MET A 1 -57.74 -0.42 -77.59
C MET A 1 -56.83 0.70 -78.08
N ASP A 2 -57.12 1.26 -79.29
CA ASP A 2 -56.28 2.28 -79.91
C ASP A 2 -56.61 3.73 -79.60
N ASP A 3 -57.87 4.01 -79.18
CA ASP A 3 -58.24 5.41 -78.92
C ASP A 3 -57.82 5.95 -77.56
N PHE A 4 -57.65 5.11 -76.60
CA PHE A 4 -57.21 5.54 -75.27
C PHE A 4 -55.72 5.87 -75.24
N ASP A 5 -54.96 5.08 -75.93
CA ASP A 5 -53.51 5.29 -76.06
C ASP A 5 -53.19 6.55 -76.85
N ARG A 6 -54.01 6.86 -77.93
CA ARG A 6 -53.90 8.13 -78.67
C ARG A 6 -54.25 9.33 -77.83
N LEU A 7 -55.29 9.25 -76.98
CA LEU A 7 -55.67 10.34 -76.09
C LEU A 7 -54.62 10.53 -74.95
N LEU A 8 -54.00 9.47 -74.47
CA LEU A 8 -52.93 9.58 -73.55
C LEU A 8 -51.68 10.23 -74.15
N ASP A 9 -51.32 9.86 -75.38
CA ASP A 9 -50.16 10.46 -76.04
C ASP A 9 -50.43 11.96 -76.40
N GLU A 10 -51.68 12.30 -76.72
CA GLU A 10 -52.08 13.69 -76.98
C GLU A 10 -52.11 14.53 -75.70
N LEU A 11 -52.54 13.97 -74.54
CA LEU A 11 -52.49 14.59 -73.23
C LEU A 11 -51.05 14.79 -72.77
N VAL A 12 -50.20 13.83 -73.04
CA VAL A 12 -48.75 13.92 -72.69
C VAL A 12 -48.07 14.98 -73.59
N ARG A 13 -48.45 15.09 -74.84
CA ARG A 13 -47.95 16.15 -75.80
C ARG A 13 -48.43 17.53 -75.42
N VAL A 14 -49.68 17.71 -74.97
CA VAL A 14 -50.29 19.01 -74.61
C VAL A 14 -49.84 19.42 -73.16
N GLY A 15 -49.40 18.50 -72.38
CA GLY A 15 -48.91 18.72 -71.00
C GLY A 15 -47.57 19.41 -70.90
N HIS A 16 -47.28 20.35 -71.85
CA HIS A 16 -46.10 21.21 -71.61
C HIS A 16 -46.44 22.29 -70.59
N SER A 17 -45.66 22.28 -69.54
CA SER A 17 -45.71 23.36 -68.54
C SER A 17 -45.66 24.71 -69.21
N PRO A 18 -46.66 25.63 -69.01
CA PRO A 18 -46.77 26.90 -69.77
C PRO A 18 -45.57 27.85 -69.65
N ARG A 19 -44.55 27.50 -68.93
CA ARG A 19 -43.34 28.32 -68.71
C ARG A 19 -42.00 27.59 -68.89
N GLY A 20 -41.95 26.36 -69.42
CA GLY A 20 -40.72 25.67 -69.81
C GLY A 20 -39.67 25.47 -68.67
N LYS A 21 -40.05 25.73 -67.40
CA LYS A 21 -39.10 25.71 -66.28
C LYS A 21 -38.75 24.32 -65.77
N TYR A 22 -39.54 23.30 -66.07
CA TYR A 22 -39.33 21.95 -65.54
C TYR A 22 -39.54 20.90 -66.61
N SER A 23 -38.47 20.19 -67.00
CA SER A 23 -38.62 18.99 -67.86
C SER A 23 -39.26 17.87 -67.00
N ALA A 24 -39.95 16.94 -67.61
CA ALA A 24 -40.60 15.80 -66.98
C ALA A 24 -39.59 15.02 -66.09
N GLU A 25 -38.40 14.86 -66.59
CA GLU A 25 -37.29 14.21 -65.79
C GLU A 25 -36.87 14.99 -64.55
N LYS A 26 -36.82 16.33 -64.63
CA LYS A 26 -36.52 17.16 -63.46
C LYS A 26 -37.63 17.10 -62.42
N SER A 27 -38.86 17.10 -62.86
CA SER A 27 -40.05 17.00 -62.01
C SER A 27 -40.11 15.62 -61.34
N TRP A 28 -39.80 14.56 -62.11
CA TRP A 28 -39.74 13.19 -61.57
C TRP A 28 -38.65 13.04 -60.52
N ARG A 29 -37.47 13.52 -60.78
CA ARG A 29 -36.36 13.49 -59.75
C ARG A 29 -36.68 14.27 -58.48
N LEU A 30 -37.41 15.37 -58.59
CA LEU A 30 -37.89 16.14 -57.46
C LEU A 30 -38.98 15.41 -56.66
N LEU A 31 -39.87 14.72 -57.38
CA LEU A 31 -40.92 13.90 -56.78
C LEU A 31 -40.39 12.67 -56.17
N GLU A 32 -39.45 11.96 -56.78
CA GLU A 32 -38.76 10.76 -56.25
C GLU A 32 -37.99 11.07 -55.00
N ARG A 33 -37.35 12.26 -54.94
CA ARG A 33 -36.69 12.72 -53.64
C ARG A 33 -37.72 13.02 -52.56
N ARG A 34 -38.95 13.39 -52.83
CA ARG A 34 -40.02 13.62 -51.86
C ARG A 34 -40.73 12.34 -51.46
N ILE A 35 -40.90 11.40 -52.37
CA ILE A 35 -41.61 10.14 -52.12
C ILE A 35 -40.69 9.10 -51.42
N ASN A 36 -39.35 9.22 -51.59
CA ASN A 36 -38.40 8.29 -51.04
C ASN A 36 -37.55 8.93 -49.90
N PRO A 37 -38.13 9.21 -48.73
CA PRO A 37 -37.43 9.85 -47.62
C PRO A 37 -36.41 8.91 -46.94
N LYS A 38 -36.25 7.66 -47.44
CA LYS A 38 -35.36 6.64 -46.86
C LYS A 38 -33.91 7.10 -46.73
N ASP A 39 -33.43 7.92 -47.68
CA ASP A 39 -32.05 8.42 -47.63
C ASP A 39 -31.83 9.54 -46.61
N ALA A 40 -32.84 10.39 -46.39
CA ALA A 40 -32.75 11.44 -45.36
C ALA A 40 -32.86 10.86 -43.94
N TYR A 41 -33.71 9.84 -43.79
CA TYR A 41 -33.85 9.14 -42.50
C TYR A 41 -32.60 8.32 -42.16
N ARG A 42 -32.06 7.62 -43.16
CA ARG A 42 -30.83 6.83 -43.03
C ARG A 42 -29.61 7.69 -42.66
N ARG A 43 -29.46 8.88 -43.30
CA ARG A 43 -28.38 9.83 -42.96
C ARG A 43 -28.53 10.42 -41.55
N ARG A 44 -29.75 10.75 -41.14
CA ARG A 44 -30.02 11.20 -39.75
C ARG A 44 -29.75 10.08 -38.73
N PHE A 45 -30.17 8.87 -39.02
CA PHE A 45 -29.96 7.70 -38.16
C PHE A 45 -28.48 7.37 -38.02
N ILE A 46 -27.70 7.34 -39.13
CA ILE A 46 -26.25 7.15 -39.10
C ILE A 46 -25.55 8.27 -38.31
N GLY A 47 -25.98 9.52 -38.50
CA GLY A 47 -25.42 10.63 -37.71
C GLY A 47 -25.70 10.53 -36.21
N TRP A 48 -26.87 9.99 -35.87
CA TRP A 48 -27.23 9.78 -34.46
C TRP A 48 -26.47 8.60 -33.84
N THR A 49 -26.32 7.49 -34.54
CA THR A 49 -25.54 6.33 -34.11
C THR A 49 -24.05 6.64 -33.96
N LEU A 50 -23.48 7.44 -34.86
CA LEU A 50 -22.08 7.89 -34.73
C LEU A 50 -21.87 8.79 -33.52
N ARG A 51 -22.80 9.70 -33.21
CA ARG A 51 -22.72 10.53 -32.00
C ARG A 51 -22.89 9.71 -30.74
N ALA A 52 -23.81 8.75 -30.70
CA ALA A 52 -23.99 7.83 -29.59
C ALA A 52 -22.75 6.97 -29.38
N ALA A 53 -22.14 6.46 -30.46
CA ALA A 53 -20.88 5.69 -30.37
C ALA A 53 -19.72 6.54 -29.85
N ALA A 54 -19.61 7.80 -30.30
CA ALA A 54 -18.58 8.72 -29.80
C ALA A 54 -18.75 9.01 -28.30
N VAL A 55 -19.98 9.26 -27.83
CA VAL A 55 -20.25 9.44 -26.38
C VAL A 55 -19.93 8.18 -25.61
N PHE A 56 -20.27 7.00 -26.14
CA PHE A 56 -19.97 5.72 -25.51
C PHE A 56 -18.45 5.45 -25.42
N LEU A 57 -17.70 5.75 -26.47
CA LEU A 57 -16.24 5.65 -26.48
C LEU A 57 -15.60 6.65 -25.52
N LEU A 58 -16.11 7.87 -25.40
CA LEU A 58 -15.64 8.84 -24.42
C LEU A 58 -15.94 8.39 -22.99
N ALA A 59 -17.12 7.81 -22.75
CA ALA A 59 -17.48 7.27 -21.44
C ALA A 59 -16.58 6.09 -21.03
N ILE A 60 -16.33 5.14 -21.96
CA ILE A 60 -15.41 4.03 -21.73
C ILE A 60 -13.98 4.54 -21.51
N GLY A 61 -13.53 5.48 -22.36
CA GLY A 61 -12.20 6.09 -22.22
C GLY A 61 -12.04 6.82 -20.90
N SER A 62 -13.03 7.62 -20.50
CA SER A 62 -13.05 8.31 -19.21
C SER A 62 -13.06 7.33 -18.03
N TRP A 63 -13.86 6.26 -18.12
CA TRP A 63 -13.89 5.20 -17.10
C TRP A 63 -12.55 4.46 -17.04
N ALA A 64 -11.95 4.15 -18.17
CA ALA A 64 -10.63 3.52 -18.21
C ALA A 64 -9.54 4.42 -17.60
N VAL A 65 -9.56 5.73 -17.89
CA VAL A 65 -8.65 6.70 -17.27
C VAL A 65 -8.89 6.76 -15.76
N TYR A 66 -10.14 6.82 -15.30
CA TYR A 66 -10.48 6.81 -13.89
C TYR A 66 -9.96 5.56 -13.19
N GLU A 67 -10.15 4.38 -13.79
CA GLU A 67 -9.80 3.10 -13.19
C GLU A 67 -8.29 2.81 -13.22
N TYR A 68 -7.58 3.24 -14.28
CA TYR A 68 -6.19 2.83 -14.54
C TYR A 68 -5.15 3.93 -14.35
N VAL A 69 -5.55 5.21 -14.38
CA VAL A 69 -4.63 6.34 -14.29
C VAL A 69 -4.69 7.03 -12.94
N LEU A 70 -5.88 7.13 -12.33
CA LEU A 70 -6.03 7.76 -11.02
C LEU A 70 -5.49 6.85 -9.91
N PRO A 71 -4.74 7.42 -8.94
CA PRO A 71 -4.24 6.67 -7.80
C PRO A 71 -5.41 6.12 -6.98
N SER A 72 -5.31 4.85 -6.59
CA SER A 72 -6.30 4.20 -5.73
C SER A 72 -6.36 4.87 -4.37
N PRO A 73 -7.56 5.00 -3.75
CA PRO A 73 -7.68 5.55 -2.41
C PRO A 73 -6.82 4.76 -1.41
N MET A 74 -6.15 5.51 -0.54
CA MET A 74 -5.33 4.93 0.52
C MET A 74 -6.21 4.41 1.65
N GLN A 75 -5.85 3.26 2.21
CA GLN A 75 -6.40 2.67 3.42
C GLN A 75 -5.33 2.67 4.49
N SER A 76 -5.71 2.86 5.74
CA SER A 76 -4.79 2.79 6.88
C SER A 76 -5.34 1.82 7.91
N ILE A 77 -4.46 0.94 8.40
CA ILE A 77 -4.72 0.04 9.52
C ILE A 77 -3.84 0.47 10.68
N HIS A 78 -4.44 0.57 11.84
CA HIS A 78 -3.77 0.91 13.09
C HIS A 78 -3.88 -0.27 14.06
N ALA A 79 -2.77 -0.61 14.69
CA ALA A 79 -2.66 -1.59 15.76
C ALA A 79 -2.38 -0.84 17.07
N GLU A 80 -3.44 -0.47 17.81
CA GLU A 80 -3.28 0.32 19.05
C GLU A 80 -2.67 -0.51 20.19
N GLY A 81 -3.33 -1.58 20.62
CA GLY A 81 -2.88 -2.41 21.78
C GLY A 81 -2.52 -3.85 21.42
N ASP A 82 -3.01 -4.35 20.28
CA ASP A 82 -2.84 -5.73 19.87
C ASP A 82 -2.14 -5.86 18.53
N ILE A 83 -1.47 -6.99 18.33
CA ILE A 83 -0.90 -7.34 17.03
C ILE A 83 -2.04 -7.61 16.04
N ARG A 84 -1.96 -7.02 14.87
CA ARG A 84 -2.94 -7.23 13.81
C ARG A 84 -2.36 -7.99 12.64
N ARG A 85 -2.98 -9.12 12.31
CA ARG A 85 -2.67 -9.88 11.09
C ARG A 85 -3.71 -9.58 10.03
N PHE A 86 -3.29 -9.23 8.82
CA PHE A 86 -4.17 -8.99 7.68
C PHE A 86 -3.47 -9.31 6.35
N VAL A 87 -4.26 -9.39 5.29
CA VAL A 87 -3.80 -9.71 3.95
C VAL A 87 -3.95 -8.48 3.07
N LEU A 88 -2.91 -8.14 2.34
CA LEU A 88 -2.87 -7.06 1.37
C LEU A 88 -3.53 -7.46 0.03
N PRO A 89 -3.84 -6.50 -0.86
CA PRO A 89 -4.47 -6.77 -2.16
C PRO A 89 -3.67 -7.68 -3.11
N ASP A 90 -2.37 -7.85 -2.87
CA ASP A 90 -1.47 -8.75 -3.62
C ASP A 90 -1.31 -10.12 -2.96
N SER A 91 -2.12 -10.43 -1.95
CA SER A 91 -2.05 -11.63 -1.12
C SER A 91 -0.84 -11.71 -0.19
N SER A 92 -0.03 -10.66 -0.10
CA SER A 92 1.02 -10.57 0.93
C SER A 92 0.39 -10.48 2.32
N VAL A 93 1.01 -11.13 3.30
CA VAL A 93 0.56 -11.13 4.70
C VAL A 93 1.39 -10.15 5.50
N VAL A 94 0.73 -9.35 6.33
CA VAL A 94 1.36 -8.43 7.26
C VAL A 94 0.91 -8.73 8.68
N LEU A 95 1.88 -8.84 9.57
CA LEU A 95 1.66 -8.78 11.00
C LEU A 95 2.14 -7.41 11.47
N LEU A 96 1.20 -6.58 11.88
CA LEU A 96 1.45 -5.23 12.36
C LEU A 96 1.62 -5.27 13.88
N ASN A 97 2.74 -4.78 14.35
CA ASN A 97 3.06 -4.75 15.78
C ASN A 97 2.19 -3.73 16.52
N ARG A 98 2.15 -3.82 17.86
CA ARG A 98 1.45 -2.84 18.71
C ARG A 98 1.96 -1.43 18.44
N HIS A 99 1.08 -0.44 18.56
CA HIS A 99 1.38 0.99 18.34
C HIS A 99 1.99 1.29 16.96
N SER A 100 1.55 0.55 15.96
CA SER A 100 2.02 0.69 14.58
C SER A 100 0.87 0.96 13.63
N SER A 101 1.18 1.61 12.53
CA SER A 101 0.22 1.87 11.45
C SER A 101 0.80 1.51 10.10
N LEU A 102 -0.05 0.98 9.22
CA LEU A 102 0.29 0.71 7.84
C LEU A 102 -0.74 1.35 6.91
N ALA A 103 -0.26 2.20 6.01
CA ALA A 103 -1.06 2.78 4.95
C ALA A 103 -0.72 2.11 3.60
N TYR A 104 -1.74 1.71 2.86
CA TYR A 104 -1.61 1.06 1.56
C TYR A 104 -2.79 1.39 0.65
N PRO A 105 -2.63 1.37 -0.69
CA PRO A 105 -3.71 1.65 -1.61
C PRO A 105 -4.68 0.46 -1.69
N LYS A 106 -5.97 0.75 -1.93
CA LYS A 106 -6.99 -0.30 -2.15
C LYS A 106 -6.62 -1.25 -3.28
N ARG A 107 -5.87 -0.75 -4.29
CA ARG A 107 -5.22 -1.52 -5.37
C ARG A 107 -3.81 -1.00 -5.57
N PHE A 108 -2.86 -1.89 -5.68
CA PHE A 108 -1.50 -1.54 -6.04
C PHE A 108 -1.39 -1.06 -7.49
N SER A 109 -0.37 -0.24 -7.74
CA SER A 109 -0.06 0.25 -9.07
C SER A 109 0.40 -0.89 -10.00
N ARG A 110 0.48 -0.60 -11.31
CA ARG A 110 1.02 -1.55 -12.29
C ARG A 110 2.53 -1.70 -12.21
N ASN A 111 3.21 -0.74 -11.61
CA ASN A 111 4.66 -0.66 -11.59
C ASN A 111 5.25 -1.11 -10.26
N ASP A 112 4.52 -0.94 -9.16
CA ASP A 112 4.99 -1.21 -7.81
C ASP A 112 3.84 -1.55 -6.85
N ARG A 113 4.22 -2.07 -5.66
CA ARG A 113 3.34 -2.37 -4.53
C ARG A 113 3.84 -1.57 -3.33
N LYS A 114 3.43 -0.30 -3.25
CA LYS A 114 3.93 0.62 -2.24
C LYS A 114 3.04 0.67 -1.01
N VAL A 115 3.66 0.56 0.17
CA VAL A 115 3.04 0.74 1.49
C VAL A 115 3.86 1.71 2.33
N THR A 116 3.22 2.36 3.30
CA THR A 116 3.90 3.25 4.26
C THR A 116 3.70 2.73 5.65
N LEU A 117 4.80 2.48 6.36
CA LEU A 117 4.84 1.95 7.72
C LEU A 117 5.28 3.02 8.70
N GLU A 118 4.58 3.08 9.84
CA GLU A 118 5.02 3.75 11.06
C GLU A 118 4.94 2.76 12.21
N GLY A 119 6.05 2.52 12.91
CA GLY A 119 6.17 1.49 13.93
C GLY A 119 6.79 0.20 13.41
N GLY A 120 6.39 -0.96 13.93
CA GLY A 120 6.94 -2.27 13.60
C GLY A 120 5.98 -3.14 12.80
N ALA A 121 6.49 -3.88 11.82
CA ALA A 121 5.73 -4.87 11.08
C ALA A 121 6.61 -5.99 10.52
N TYR A 122 6.06 -7.20 10.52
CA TYR A 122 6.60 -8.34 9.81
C TYR A 122 5.81 -8.57 8.53
N PHE A 123 6.53 -8.83 7.45
CA PHE A 123 5.99 -8.99 6.11
C PHE A 123 6.33 -10.35 5.53
N GLU A 124 5.32 -11.06 5.04
CA GLU A 124 5.43 -12.23 4.17
C GLU A 124 4.97 -11.81 2.77
N VAL A 125 5.90 -11.35 1.95
CA VAL A 125 5.58 -10.77 0.65
C VAL A 125 5.49 -11.84 -0.42
N CYS A 126 4.38 -11.87 -1.16
CA CYS A 126 4.21 -12.76 -2.30
C CYS A 126 5.24 -12.46 -3.40
N LYS A 127 5.84 -13.53 -3.95
CA LYS A 127 6.87 -13.42 -4.99
C LYS A 127 6.29 -12.87 -6.29
N GLU A 128 6.77 -11.68 -6.67
CA GLU A 128 6.42 -11.03 -7.92
C GLU A 128 7.58 -10.16 -8.40
N THR A 129 8.27 -10.59 -9.46
CA THR A 129 9.47 -9.94 -9.96
C THR A 129 9.20 -8.71 -10.82
N ARG A 130 8.00 -8.61 -11.41
CA ARG A 130 7.64 -7.50 -12.31
C ARG A 130 7.27 -6.24 -11.55
N ARG A 131 6.70 -6.36 -10.35
CA ARG A 131 6.27 -5.25 -9.51
C ARG A 131 6.92 -5.37 -8.13
N PRO A 132 7.98 -4.60 -7.85
CA PRO A 132 8.62 -4.63 -6.54
C PRO A 132 7.64 -4.19 -5.43
N PHE A 133 7.79 -4.78 -4.26
CA PHE A 133 7.11 -4.35 -3.05
C PHE A 133 8.01 -3.36 -2.31
N LEU A 134 7.45 -2.19 -1.99
CA LEU A 134 8.17 -1.06 -1.41
C LEU A 134 7.56 -0.69 -0.06
N VAL A 135 8.32 -0.81 1.02
CA VAL A 135 7.94 -0.31 2.34
C VAL A 135 8.65 1.01 2.59
N SER A 136 7.89 2.10 2.65
CA SER A 136 8.40 3.41 3.06
C SER A 136 8.26 3.56 4.57
N ALA A 137 9.36 3.73 5.29
CA ALA A 137 9.43 3.86 6.74
C ALA A 137 10.25 5.12 7.10
N GLY A 138 9.58 6.27 7.12
CA GLY A 138 10.24 7.58 7.24
C GLY A 138 11.26 7.82 6.11
N PRO A 139 12.55 8.04 6.42
CA PRO A 139 13.59 8.26 5.41
C PRO A 139 14.09 6.97 4.74
N VAL A 140 13.66 5.81 5.21
CA VAL A 140 14.11 4.50 4.72
C VAL A 140 13.07 3.91 3.77
N THR A 141 13.54 3.34 2.67
CA THR A 141 12.72 2.53 1.76
C THR A 141 13.30 1.12 1.69
N VAL A 142 12.46 0.12 1.94
CA VAL A 142 12.78 -1.30 1.84
C VAL A 142 12.12 -1.85 0.60
N LYS A 143 12.92 -2.39 -0.34
CA LYS A 143 12.47 -2.92 -1.63
C LYS A 143 12.70 -4.42 -1.70
N VAL A 144 11.65 -5.17 -2.03
CA VAL A 144 11.67 -6.64 -2.12
C VAL A 144 10.89 -7.14 -3.33
N LEU A 145 11.12 -8.40 -3.72
CA LEU A 145 10.41 -9.06 -4.83
C LEU A 145 9.59 -10.30 -4.37
N GLY A 146 9.77 -10.74 -3.12
CA GLY A 146 9.13 -11.90 -2.53
C GLY A 146 10.01 -12.39 -1.40
N THR A 147 9.71 -12.00 -0.16
CA THR A 147 10.68 -11.97 0.93
C THR A 147 9.96 -12.00 2.26
N HIS A 148 10.55 -12.65 3.25
CA HIS A 148 10.13 -12.60 4.65
C HIS A 148 11.10 -11.69 5.42
N PHE A 149 10.58 -10.60 5.97
CA PHE A 149 11.41 -9.61 6.66
C PHE A 149 10.63 -8.83 7.71
N ASN A 150 11.34 -8.29 8.69
CA ASN A 150 10.80 -7.41 9.70
C ASN A 150 11.31 -5.98 9.51
N VAL A 151 10.48 -5.00 9.80
CA VAL A 151 10.86 -3.57 9.84
C VAL A 151 10.43 -2.99 11.16
N ASP A 152 11.36 -2.34 11.87
CA ASP A 152 11.13 -1.56 13.08
C ASP A 152 11.47 -0.11 12.82
N ALA A 153 10.44 0.74 12.73
CA ALA A 153 10.56 2.15 12.38
C ALA A 153 9.73 3.04 13.33
N PHE A 154 9.83 2.78 14.63
CA PHE A 154 9.11 3.56 15.61
C PHE A 154 9.63 5.01 15.66
N PRO A 155 8.74 6.03 15.61
CA PRO A 155 9.17 7.45 15.57
C PRO A 155 10.03 7.89 16.77
N ALA A 156 9.74 7.32 17.96
CA ALA A 156 10.45 7.64 19.19
C ALA A 156 11.87 7.03 19.27
N GLU A 157 12.24 6.18 18.31
CA GLU A 157 13.55 5.52 18.31
C GLU A 157 14.57 6.27 17.45
N GLY A 158 15.82 6.22 17.93
CA GLY A 158 16.96 6.79 17.20
C GLY A 158 17.34 6.03 15.93
N GLN A 159 16.79 4.83 15.75
CA GLN A 159 17.15 3.92 14.66
C GLN A 159 15.91 3.37 13.95
N ILE A 160 16.09 3.03 12.66
CA ILE A 160 15.16 2.20 11.88
C ILE A 160 15.92 0.94 11.51
N LYS A 161 15.33 -0.22 11.80
CA LYS A 161 15.94 -1.53 11.53
C LYS A 161 15.12 -2.29 10.50
N ALA A 162 15.79 -2.96 9.56
CA ALA A 162 15.17 -3.90 8.62
C ALA A 162 15.95 -5.21 8.66
N THR A 163 15.35 -6.29 9.13
CA THR A 163 15.95 -7.61 9.28
C THR A 163 15.41 -8.57 8.24
N LEU A 164 16.29 -9.19 7.47
CA LEU A 164 15.93 -10.17 6.46
C LEU A 164 15.97 -11.59 7.01
N LEU A 165 14.85 -12.31 6.88
CA LEU A 165 14.75 -13.71 7.27
C LEU A 165 14.89 -14.64 6.07
N GLU A 166 14.19 -14.35 4.97
CA GLU A 166 14.23 -15.16 3.74
C GLU A 166 14.13 -14.27 2.50
N GLY A 167 14.89 -14.60 1.46
CA GLY A 167 14.85 -13.91 0.17
C GLY A 167 15.97 -12.91 -0.02
N CYS A 168 15.64 -11.71 -0.52
CA CYS A 168 16.60 -10.63 -0.78
C CYS A 168 15.90 -9.28 -0.57
N VAL A 169 16.58 -8.38 0.13
CA VAL A 169 16.10 -7.03 0.43
C VAL A 169 17.13 -6.00 -0.01
N GLU A 170 16.67 -4.93 -0.64
CA GLU A 170 17.44 -3.72 -0.88
C GLU A 170 16.88 -2.63 0.03
N VAL A 171 17.72 -2.09 0.91
CA VAL A 171 17.37 -0.99 1.82
C VAL A 171 18.07 0.27 1.33
N THR A 172 17.30 1.34 1.14
CA THR A 172 17.82 2.64 0.72
C THR A 172 17.45 3.71 1.74
N ALA A 173 18.37 4.59 2.03
CA ALA A 173 18.14 5.76 2.88
C ALA A 173 19.04 6.92 2.41
N SER A 174 18.44 8.07 2.09
CA SER A 174 19.16 9.20 1.47
C SER A 174 19.85 8.75 0.16
N GLU A 175 21.17 8.80 0.09
CA GLU A 175 21.98 8.36 -1.06
C GLU A 175 22.67 7.00 -0.81
N GLU A 176 22.49 6.40 0.36
CA GLU A 176 23.08 5.12 0.72
C GLU A 176 22.12 3.97 0.40
N ALA A 177 22.63 2.87 -0.13
CA ALA A 177 21.88 1.65 -0.41
C ALA A 177 22.65 0.42 0.07
N VAL A 178 21.96 -0.51 0.71
CA VAL A 178 22.53 -1.77 1.19
C VAL A 178 21.64 -2.92 0.74
N ARG A 179 22.27 -3.98 0.24
CA ARG A 179 21.59 -5.24 -0.08
C ARG A 179 21.81 -6.23 1.06
N LEU A 180 20.75 -6.81 1.57
CA LEU A 180 20.76 -7.79 2.64
C LEU A 180 20.65 -9.21 2.09
N HIS A 181 21.33 -10.13 2.76
CA HIS A 181 21.18 -11.58 2.66
C HIS A 181 20.46 -12.11 3.90
N PRO A 182 19.87 -13.32 3.84
CA PRO A 182 19.22 -13.92 5.00
C PRO A 182 20.10 -13.91 6.27
N GLY A 183 19.53 -13.44 7.37
CA GLY A 183 20.21 -13.27 8.65
C GLY A 183 20.95 -11.93 8.80
N GLU A 184 20.79 -11.00 7.87
CA GLU A 184 21.38 -9.66 7.97
C GLU A 184 20.32 -8.60 8.33
N THR A 185 20.77 -7.58 9.06
CA THR A 185 19.98 -6.42 9.47
C THR A 185 20.61 -5.13 8.96
N ALA A 186 19.82 -4.30 8.28
CA ALA A 186 20.17 -2.92 7.99
C ALA A 186 19.69 -2.02 9.11
N VAL A 187 20.53 -1.07 9.52
CA VAL A 187 20.24 -0.07 10.56
C VAL A 187 20.49 1.31 10.01
N TYR A 188 19.43 2.09 9.97
CA TYR A 188 19.54 3.53 9.72
C TYR A 188 19.50 4.29 11.03
N THR A 189 20.55 5.05 11.32
CA THR A 189 20.67 5.86 12.53
C THR A 189 20.23 7.30 12.22
N ARG A 190 19.18 7.78 12.88
CA ARG A 190 18.56 9.09 12.61
C ARG A 190 19.47 10.27 12.94
N SER A 191 20.32 10.17 14.00
CA SER A 191 21.17 11.26 14.48
C SER A 191 22.26 11.64 13.48
N ASN A 192 22.88 10.66 12.81
CA ASN A 192 23.94 10.87 11.84
C ASN A 192 23.55 10.56 10.40
N ARG A 193 22.29 10.13 10.17
CA ARG A 193 21.72 9.77 8.86
C ARG A 193 22.52 8.71 8.09
N ARG A 194 23.15 7.77 8.81
CA ARG A 194 23.97 6.71 8.22
C ARG A 194 23.19 5.41 8.15
N LEU A 195 23.37 4.68 7.07
CA LEU A 195 22.87 3.34 6.84
C LEU A 195 24.04 2.36 6.93
N ALA A 196 23.91 1.36 7.80
CA ALA A 196 24.89 0.28 7.95
C ALA A 196 24.17 -1.06 7.94
N SER A 197 24.90 -2.15 7.73
CA SER A 197 24.39 -3.51 7.88
C SER A 197 25.33 -4.37 8.70
N TYR A 198 24.75 -5.32 9.39
CA TYR A 198 25.50 -6.35 10.14
C TYR A 198 24.75 -7.68 10.08
N ARG A 199 25.46 -8.76 10.40
CA ARG A 199 24.85 -10.08 10.49
C ARG A 199 24.31 -10.30 11.90
N GLU A 200 23.00 -10.64 11.95
CA GLU A 200 22.32 -10.97 13.21
C GLU A 200 22.68 -12.40 13.65
N GLN A 201 22.91 -12.63 14.94
CA GLN A 201 23.16 -13.96 15.45
C GLN A 201 21.89 -14.81 15.48
N GLU A 202 20.78 -14.19 15.89
CA GLU A 202 19.45 -14.81 15.92
C GLU A 202 18.43 -13.90 15.23
N PRO A 203 18.38 -13.95 13.91
CA PRO A 203 17.50 -13.04 13.14
C PRO A 203 16.02 -13.24 13.46
N GLU A 204 15.61 -14.42 13.92
CA GLU A 204 14.22 -14.69 14.33
C GLU A 204 13.82 -13.98 15.63
N ALA A 205 14.79 -13.51 16.42
CA ALA A 205 14.50 -12.72 17.62
C ALA A 205 13.72 -11.43 17.30
N CYS A 206 13.93 -10.84 16.14
CA CYS A 206 13.23 -9.63 15.71
C CYS A 206 11.71 -9.83 15.53
N ILE A 207 11.24 -11.06 15.39
CA ILE A 207 9.83 -11.42 15.25
C ILE A 207 9.24 -12.14 16.45
N SER A 208 10.00 -12.28 17.56
CA SER A 208 9.53 -12.94 18.78
C SER A 208 8.27 -12.31 19.38
N TRP A 209 8.09 -11.01 19.17
CA TRP A 209 6.88 -10.27 19.56
C TRP A 209 5.59 -10.82 18.90
N ARG A 210 5.71 -11.50 17.76
CA ARG A 210 4.59 -12.08 16.99
C ARG A 210 3.76 -13.05 17.80
N ASP A 211 4.42 -13.89 18.58
CA ASP A 211 3.77 -14.94 19.36
C ASP A 211 3.59 -14.54 20.83
N GLY A 212 3.93 -13.29 21.20
CA GLY A 212 3.90 -12.78 22.57
C GLY A 212 5.01 -13.34 23.42
N THR A 213 6.05 -13.89 22.81
CA THR A 213 7.30 -14.30 23.46
C THR A 213 8.29 -13.13 23.40
N PHE A 214 9.21 -13.08 24.34
CA PHE A 214 10.32 -12.13 24.30
C PHE A 214 11.62 -12.94 24.31
N LEU A 215 12.43 -12.69 23.29
CA LEU A 215 13.76 -13.28 23.17
C LEU A 215 14.78 -12.14 23.15
N PHE A 216 15.55 -12.03 24.21
CA PHE A 216 16.63 -11.05 24.36
C PHE A 216 17.96 -11.77 24.24
N GLU A 217 18.61 -11.65 23.09
CA GLU A 217 19.91 -12.25 22.84
C GLU A 217 20.99 -11.20 22.98
N ASN A 218 21.57 -11.14 24.21
CA ASN A 218 22.65 -10.21 24.50
C ASN A 218 22.30 -8.73 24.16
N LEU A 219 21.06 -8.33 24.43
CA LEU A 219 20.57 -6.98 24.17
C LEU A 219 20.91 -6.03 25.32
N PRO A 220 21.23 -4.77 25.07
CA PRO A 220 21.40 -3.77 26.13
C PRO A 220 20.06 -3.54 26.85
N LEU A 221 20.11 -3.29 28.13
CA LEU A 221 18.94 -3.10 29.01
C LEU A 221 18.07 -1.91 28.48
N SER A 222 18.68 -0.90 27.90
CA SER A 222 17.98 0.21 27.25
C SER A 222 17.06 -0.25 26.11
N GLU A 223 17.51 -1.18 25.29
CA GLU A 223 16.72 -1.73 24.19
C GLU A 223 15.62 -2.67 24.70
N ILE A 224 15.93 -3.48 25.72
CA ILE A 224 14.94 -4.33 26.41
C ILE A 224 13.85 -3.47 27.06
N ALA A 225 14.24 -2.44 27.80
CA ALA A 225 13.30 -1.50 28.42
C ALA A 225 12.36 -0.85 27.40
N LEU A 226 12.88 -0.52 26.22
CA LEU A 226 12.08 0.05 25.14
C LEU A 226 11.07 -0.97 24.58
N GLN A 227 11.50 -2.22 24.34
CA GLN A 227 10.61 -3.29 23.86
C GLN A 227 9.51 -3.62 24.89
N LEU A 228 9.87 -3.73 26.17
CA LEU A 228 8.91 -3.97 27.25
C LEU A 228 7.96 -2.78 27.47
N SER A 229 8.47 -1.56 27.38
CA SER A 229 7.65 -0.33 27.48
C SER A 229 6.53 -0.32 26.44
N ARG A 230 6.82 -0.76 25.22
CA ARG A 230 5.84 -0.88 24.13
C ARG A 230 4.84 -2.01 24.38
N ALA A 231 5.36 -3.18 24.71
CA ALA A 231 4.53 -4.37 24.86
C ALA A 231 3.51 -4.23 26.01
N PHE A 232 3.89 -3.55 27.09
CA PHE A 232 3.10 -3.42 28.31
C PHE A 232 2.52 -2.01 28.53
N GLN A 233 2.73 -1.06 27.61
CA GLN A 233 2.22 0.32 27.68
C GLN A 233 2.66 1.07 28.96
N VAL A 234 3.84 0.78 29.43
CA VAL A 234 4.45 1.41 30.61
C VAL A 234 5.66 2.24 30.19
N ARG A 235 6.01 3.24 30.98
CA ARG A 235 7.28 3.94 30.79
C ARG A 235 8.35 3.29 31.66
N ILE A 236 9.41 2.75 31.06
CA ILE A 236 10.57 2.25 31.77
C ILE A 236 11.69 3.25 31.62
N THR A 237 12.23 3.75 32.73
CA THR A 237 13.32 4.73 32.77
C THR A 237 14.49 4.11 33.47
N ILE A 238 15.66 4.14 32.83
CA ILE A 238 16.93 3.66 33.45
C ILE A 238 17.65 4.91 33.93
N ALA A 239 17.94 4.94 35.24
CA ALA A 239 18.53 6.10 35.92
C ALA A 239 20.07 6.17 35.77
N ASP A 240 20.70 5.09 35.42
CA ASP A 240 22.16 4.95 35.33
C ASP A 240 22.60 4.55 33.92
N GLU A 241 23.46 5.35 33.30
CA GLU A 241 23.95 5.09 31.93
C GLU A 241 24.72 3.76 31.83
N THR A 242 25.42 3.37 32.91
CA THR A 242 26.16 2.09 32.91
C THR A 242 25.22 0.87 32.90
N LEU A 243 24.01 1.02 33.46
CA LEU A 243 22.96 0.00 33.39
C LEU A 243 22.28 -0.01 32.00
N ALA A 244 22.19 1.12 31.32
CA ALA A 244 21.58 1.19 30.01
C ALA A 244 22.29 0.28 29.01
N ASP A 245 23.60 0.17 29.10
CA ASP A 245 24.44 -0.65 28.23
C ASP A 245 24.63 -2.09 28.74
N TYR A 246 24.13 -2.42 29.96
CA TYR A 246 24.21 -3.77 30.52
C TYR A 246 23.44 -4.76 29.63
N ARG A 247 24.12 -5.82 29.18
CA ARG A 247 23.58 -6.77 28.25
C ARG A 247 22.96 -7.96 28.92
N ILE A 248 21.74 -8.28 28.55
CA ILE A 248 20.98 -9.39 29.11
C ILE A 248 20.64 -10.40 28.01
N ARG A 249 20.77 -11.69 28.35
CA ARG A 249 20.24 -12.81 27.62
C ARG A 249 19.07 -13.39 28.39
N ALA A 250 17.87 -13.34 27.85
CA ALA A 250 16.68 -13.89 28.49
C ALA A 250 15.64 -14.32 27.47
N ARG A 251 14.89 -15.38 27.80
CA ARG A 251 13.76 -15.83 27.04
C ARG A 251 12.52 -15.90 27.93
N PHE A 252 11.47 -15.21 27.52
CA PHE A 252 10.18 -15.21 28.20
C PHE A 252 9.12 -15.82 27.31
N VAL A 253 8.24 -16.65 27.87
CA VAL A 253 7.17 -17.30 27.15
C VAL A 253 5.89 -16.46 27.15
N LYS A 254 4.99 -16.76 26.22
CA LYS A 254 3.70 -16.09 26.14
C LYS A 254 2.93 -16.14 27.46
N GLY A 255 2.43 -14.98 27.90
CA GLY A 255 1.59 -14.84 29.10
C GLY A 255 2.37 -14.52 30.37
N GLU A 256 3.69 -14.37 30.33
CA GLU A 256 4.44 -13.89 31.47
C GLU A 256 4.17 -12.40 31.72
N SER A 257 3.98 -12.04 33.00
CA SER A 257 3.74 -10.65 33.39
C SER A 257 5.03 -9.85 33.36
N LEU A 258 4.90 -8.53 33.16
CA LEU A 258 6.05 -7.62 33.18
C LEU A 258 6.81 -7.67 34.49
N ASP A 259 6.10 -7.76 35.64
CA ASP A 259 6.73 -7.88 36.96
C ASP A 259 7.59 -9.14 37.06
N LYS A 260 7.10 -10.28 36.60
CA LYS A 260 7.85 -11.52 36.56
C LYS A 260 9.11 -11.41 35.69
N MET A 261 8.99 -10.79 34.51
CA MET A 261 10.12 -10.57 33.63
C MET A 261 11.17 -9.67 34.25
N LEU A 262 10.74 -8.56 34.84
CA LEU A 262 11.63 -7.62 35.54
C LEU A 262 12.30 -8.25 36.74
N ALA A 263 11.56 -9.04 37.55
CA ALA A 263 12.12 -9.74 38.71
C ALA A 263 13.22 -10.73 38.31
N LEU A 264 13.00 -11.56 37.29
CA LEU A 264 14.01 -12.49 36.78
C LEU A 264 15.23 -11.78 36.20
N MET A 265 15.02 -10.68 35.51
CA MET A 265 16.14 -9.86 34.98
C MET A 265 16.90 -9.15 36.09
N GLN A 266 16.25 -8.75 37.19
CA GLN A 266 16.85 -8.15 38.37
C GLN A 266 17.81 -9.13 39.02
N GLU A 267 17.41 -10.40 39.22
CA GLU A 267 18.28 -11.43 39.79
C GLU A 267 19.57 -11.65 38.96
N ALA A 268 19.45 -11.60 37.62
CA ALA A 268 20.60 -11.81 36.73
C ALA A 268 21.45 -10.54 36.55
N GLY A 269 20.86 -9.36 36.69
CA GLY A 269 21.43 -8.09 36.22
C GLY A 269 21.93 -7.16 37.32
N HIS A 270 21.80 -7.52 38.61
CA HIS A 270 22.22 -6.69 39.75
C HIS A 270 21.69 -5.26 39.72
N PHE A 271 20.45 -5.08 39.31
CA PHE A 271 19.73 -3.83 39.37
C PHE A 271 18.44 -3.96 40.18
N GLN A 272 17.87 -2.84 40.59
CA GLN A 272 16.56 -2.80 41.26
C GLN A 272 15.56 -2.05 40.39
N TYR A 273 14.29 -2.42 40.48
CA TYR A 273 13.21 -1.68 39.81
C TYR A 273 12.13 -1.28 40.80
N GLU A 274 11.55 -0.12 40.59
CA GLU A 274 10.45 0.42 41.39
C GLU A 274 9.34 0.96 40.49
N TRP A 275 8.10 0.67 40.88
CA TRP A 275 6.93 1.29 40.29
C TRP A 275 6.70 2.67 40.90
N LYS A 276 6.70 3.72 40.03
CA LYS A 276 6.35 5.07 40.44
C LYS A 276 5.08 5.49 39.76
N LYS A 277 4.08 5.91 40.53
CA LYS A 277 2.81 6.42 39.99
C LYS A 277 3.00 7.91 39.66
N ASN A 278 3.15 8.25 38.38
CA ASN A 278 3.26 9.63 37.93
C ASN A 278 1.99 9.98 37.13
N GLY A 279 0.98 10.50 37.80
CA GLY A 279 -0.30 10.84 37.19
C GLY A 279 -1.04 9.63 36.62
N THR A 280 -1.42 9.69 35.35
CA THR A 280 -2.19 8.64 34.65
C THR A 280 -1.34 7.51 34.06
N LYS A 281 0.00 7.62 34.06
CA LYS A 281 0.88 6.57 33.50
C LYS A 281 1.74 5.93 34.58
N ASN A 282 1.71 4.60 34.64
CA ASN A 282 2.63 3.82 35.45
C ASN A 282 4.03 3.93 34.88
N THR A 283 5.00 4.31 35.70
CA THR A 283 6.41 4.42 35.32
C THR A 283 7.22 3.48 36.15
N ILE A 284 8.12 2.73 35.54
CA ILE A 284 9.08 1.85 36.19
C ILE A 284 10.43 2.55 36.13
N TRP A 285 11.10 2.63 37.29
CA TRP A 285 12.45 3.13 37.38
C TRP A 285 13.40 1.98 37.65
N ILE A 286 14.44 1.88 36.83
CA ILE A 286 15.52 0.90 37.00
C ILE A 286 16.74 1.65 37.52
N THR A 287 17.26 1.19 38.65
CA THR A 287 18.41 1.77 39.37
C THR A 287 19.41 0.71 39.68
N LYS A 288 20.67 1.10 39.89
CA LYS A 288 21.71 0.17 40.34
C LYS A 288 21.40 -0.33 41.76
N GLU A 289 21.65 -1.60 41.99
CA GLU A 289 21.53 -2.18 43.32
C GLU A 289 22.51 -1.45 44.31
N LYS A 290 21.95 -0.93 45.40
CA LYS A 290 22.79 -0.33 46.45
C LYS A 290 23.49 -1.46 47.19
N ARG A 291 24.80 -1.55 47.03
CA ARG A 291 25.63 -2.40 47.84
C ARG A 291 25.64 -1.94 49.31
#